data_16a0a97c7693caf712afeb5d3b1f1ade
#
_entry.id   16a0a97c7693caf712afeb5d3b1f1ade
#
_cell.length_a   1.000
_cell.length_b   1.000
_cell.length_c   1.000
_cell.angle_alpha   90.00
_cell.angle_beta   90.00
_cell.angle_gamma   90.00
#
_symmetry.space_group_name_H-M   'P 1'
#
loop_
_entity.id
_entity.type
_entity.pdbx_description
1 polymer ?
#
loop_
_entity_poly.entity_id
_entity_poly.type
_entity_poly.pdbx_seq_one_letter_code
_entity_poly.pdbx_strand_id
1 'polypeptide(L)'
;IVYMADAVGTQMEAFIIRDLAVEPNLKFFKYFFRQFVIMFIIAIITSAGLYAINFVITQNNSVSLILAIALFIAILSSVLTGLVIPIIFGKLSLDPANASGPIGTIIQDFLSVFIYFTVASRLLS
;
A
#
# COMPACT_ATOMS: atom_id res chain seq x y z
N ILE A 1 5.33 5.55 -7.75
CA ILE A 1 4.37 5.47 -6.63
C ILE A 1 3.46 4.26 -6.80
N VAL A 2 2.82 4.14 -7.95
CA VAL A 2 1.85 3.05 -8.20
C VAL A 2 2.54 1.68 -8.07
N TYR A 3 3.70 1.51 -8.71
CA TYR A 3 4.40 0.23 -8.66
C TYR A 3 4.85 -0.15 -7.25
N MET A 4 5.31 0.82 -6.47
CA MET A 4 5.74 0.56 -5.09
C MET A 4 4.57 0.20 -4.21
N ALA A 5 3.45 0.91 -4.34
CA ALA A 5 2.25 0.60 -3.59
C ALA A 5 1.68 -0.77 -3.98
N ASP A 6 1.70 -1.10 -5.28
CA ASP A 6 1.27 -2.42 -5.75
C ASP A 6 2.16 -3.53 -5.22
N ALA A 7 3.48 -3.30 -5.17
CA ALA A 7 4.41 -4.29 -4.63
C ALA A 7 4.10 -4.60 -3.16
N VAL A 8 3.86 -3.57 -2.34
CA VAL A 8 3.50 -3.75 -0.94
C VAL A 8 2.15 -4.44 -0.80
N GLY A 9 1.15 -4.01 -1.57
CA GLY A 9 -0.18 -4.61 -1.54
C GLY A 9 -0.17 -6.08 -1.92
N THR A 10 0.54 -6.42 -3.00
CA THR A 10 0.67 -7.81 -3.45
C THR A 10 1.35 -8.67 -2.39
N GLN A 11 2.36 -8.12 -1.73
CA GLN A 11 3.06 -8.83 -0.66
C GLN A 11 2.14 -9.08 0.53
N MET A 12 1.33 -8.09 0.91
CA MET A 12 0.36 -8.25 2.00
C MET A 12 -0.69 -9.29 1.65
N GLU A 13 -1.20 -9.26 0.41
CA GLU A 13 -2.14 -10.27 -0.05
C GLU A 13 -1.57 -11.68 0.04
N ALA A 14 -0.33 -11.87 -0.42
CA ALA A 14 0.32 -13.17 -0.36
C ALA A 14 0.50 -13.64 1.07
N PHE A 15 0.90 -12.75 1.98
CA PHE A 15 1.08 -13.11 3.38
C PHE A 15 -0.22 -13.50 4.04
N ILE A 16 -1.29 -12.74 3.85
CA ILE A 16 -2.58 -13.05 4.51
C ILE A 16 -3.21 -14.32 3.93
N ILE A 17 -3.10 -14.55 2.64
CA ILE A 17 -3.61 -15.78 2.03
C ILE A 17 -2.87 -16.99 2.58
N ARG A 18 -1.55 -16.93 2.65
CA ARG A 18 -0.73 -18.00 3.21
C ARG A 18 -1.07 -18.25 4.68
N ASP A 19 -1.13 -17.18 5.48
CA ASP A 19 -1.31 -17.31 6.92
C ASP A 19 -2.73 -17.77 7.27
N LEU A 20 -3.75 -17.37 6.50
CA LEU A 20 -5.10 -17.88 6.69
C LEU A 20 -5.22 -19.36 6.33
N ALA A 21 -4.46 -19.83 5.35
CA ALA A 21 -4.45 -21.24 4.98
C ALA A 21 -3.85 -22.11 6.07
N VAL A 22 -2.82 -21.62 6.77
CA VAL A 22 -2.16 -22.35 7.85
C VAL A 22 -2.91 -22.21 9.17
N GLU A 23 -3.48 -21.04 9.44
CA GLU A 23 -4.12 -20.71 10.71
C GLU A 23 -5.44 -19.98 10.44
N PRO A 24 -6.55 -20.73 10.18
CA PRO A 24 -7.83 -20.11 9.83
C PRO A 24 -8.41 -19.19 10.90
N ASN A 25 -7.99 -19.34 12.15
CA ASN A 25 -8.47 -18.54 13.28
C ASN A 25 -7.53 -17.38 13.60
N LEU A 26 -6.80 -16.89 12.61
CA LEU A 26 -5.86 -15.79 12.77
C LEU A 26 -6.57 -14.56 13.36
N LYS A 27 -5.96 -13.97 14.40
CA LYS A 27 -6.47 -12.74 14.99
C LYS A 27 -6.11 -11.57 14.10
N PHE A 28 -7.12 -11.04 13.39
CA PHE A 28 -6.91 -10.03 12.36
C PHE A 28 -6.22 -8.77 12.89
N PHE A 29 -6.69 -8.22 14.03
CA PHE A 29 -6.14 -6.97 14.53
C PHE A 29 -4.68 -7.08 14.92
N LYS A 30 -4.29 -8.18 15.56
CA LYS A 30 -2.90 -8.41 15.94
C LYS A 30 -2.01 -8.59 14.73
N TYR A 31 -2.47 -9.35 13.74
CA TYR A 31 -1.77 -9.57 12.49
C TYR A 31 -1.63 -8.26 11.71
N PHE A 32 -2.73 -7.52 11.56
CA PHE A 32 -2.74 -6.24 10.86
C PHE A 32 -1.77 -5.26 11.50
N PHE A 33 -1.80 -5.13 12.83
CA PHE A 33 -0.94 -4.19 13.52
C PHE A 33 0.54 -4.53 13.30
N ARG A 34 0.90 -5.79 13.38
CA ARG A 34 2.29 -6.22 13.17
C ARG A 34 2.74 -5.91 11.74
N GLN A 35 1.93 -6.24 10.74
CA GLN A 35 2.26 -5.95 9.36
C GLN A 35 2.30 -4.46 9.08
N PHE A 36 1.39 -3.71 9.68
CA PHE A 36 1.35 -2.25 9.53
C PHE A 36 2.63 -1.60 10.05
N VAL A 37 3.11 -2.03 11.21
CA VAL A 37 4.35 -1.47 11.77
C VAL A 37 5.54 -1.73 10.85
N ILE A 38 5.66 -2.95 10.33
CA ILE A 38 6.75 -3.29 9.41
C ILE A 38 6.68 -2.44 8.15
N MET A 39 5.50 -2.32 7.57
CA MET A 39 5.33 -1.55 6.32
C MET A 39 5.42 -0.04 6.55
N PHE A 40 5.09 0.43 7.73
CA PHE A 40 5.31 1.82 8.11
C PHE A 40 6.79 2.19 8.05
N ILE A 41 7.65 1.32 8.58
CA ILE A 41 9.09 1.52 8.53
C ILE A 41 9.59 1.52 7.08
N ILE A 42 9.12 0.55 6.29
CA ILE A 42 9.47 0.47 4.86
C ILE A 42 8.98 1.72 4.12
N ALA A 43 7.78 2.20 4.43
CA ALA A 43 7.24 3.41 3.82
C ALA A 43 8.09 4.65 4.12
N ILE A 44 8.58 4.78 5.35
CA ILE A 44 9.47 5.88 5.71
C ILE A 44 10.76 5.81 4.90
N ILE A 45 11.38 4.63 4.82
CA ILE A 45 12.65 4.46 4.14
C ILE A 45 12.51 4.73 2.63
N THR A 46 11.47 4.17 2.01
CA THR A 46 11.27 4.34 0.55
C THR A 46 10.88 5.76 0.20
N SER A 47 10.07 6.41 1.03
CA SER A 47 9.66 7.80 0.79
C SER A 47 10.83 8.75 0.96
N ALA A 48 11.66 8.54 1.97
CA ALA A 48 12.88 9.33 2.15
C ALA A 48 13.84 9.15 0.98
N GLY A 49 13.98 7.92 0.50
CA GLY A 49 14.80 7.63 -0.69
C GLY A 49 14.28 8.33 -1.94
N LEU A 50 12.97 8.27 -2.17
CA LEU A 50 12.36 8.95 -3.31
C LEU A 50 12.55 10.47 -3.23
N TYR A 51 12.37 11.04 -2.03
CA TYR A 51 12.61 12.46 -1.82
C TYR A 51 14.05 12.83 -2.20
N ALA A 52 15.02 12.08 -1.67
CA ALA A 52 16.43 12.37 -1.91
C ALA A 52 16.78 12.28 -3.38
N ILE A 53 16.35 11.22 -4.05
CA ILE A 53 16.63 11.01 -5.47
C ILE A 53 16.01 12.12 -6.32
N ASN A 54 14.73 12.40 -6.08
CA ASN A 54 14.02 13.42 -6.86
C ASN A 54 14.61 14.81 -6.63
N PHE A 55 14.97 15.13 -5.38
CA PHE A 55 15.56 16.43 -5.06
C PHE A 55 16.91 16.60 -5.76
N VAL A 56 17.73 15.56 -5.78
CA VAL A 56 19.04 15.62 -6.47
C VAL A 56 18.85 15.87 -7.96
N ILE A 57 17.86 15.22 -8.58
CA ILE A 57 17.65 15.33 -10.02
C ILE A 57 16.99 16.66 -10.40
N THR A 58 15.93 17.06 -9.69
CA THR A 58 15.11 18.22 -10.10
C THR A 58 15.45 19.50 -9.36
N GLN A 59 16.12 19.42 -8.22
CA GLN A 59 16.39 20.55 -7.34
C GLN A 59 15.11 21.28 -6.92
N ASN A 60 13.98 20.58 -6.93
CA ASN A 60 12.68 21.16 -6.61
C ASN A 60 12.13 20.51 -5.33
N ASN A 61 12.17 21.26 -4.24
CA ASN A 61 11.74 20.78 -2.93
C ASN A 61 10.24 20.46 -2.91
N SER A 62 9.41 21.28 -3.54
CA SER A 62 7.96 21.10 -3.53
C SER A 62 7.56 19.80 -4.22
N VAL A 63 8.12 19.53 -5.40
CA VAL A 63 7.83 18.29 -6.13
C VAL A 63 8.34 17.07 -5.35
N SER A 64 9.54 17.18 -4.78
CA SER A 64 10.11 16.08 -4.00
C SER A 64 9.27 15.74 -2.78
N LEU A 65 8.76 16.74 -2.07
CA LEU A 65 7.87 16.55 -0.93
C LEU A 65 6.54 15.91 -1.35
N ILE A 66 5.95 16.38 -2.45
CA ILE A 66 4.68 15.84 -2.94
C ILE A 66 4.83 14.34 -3.26
N LEU A 67 5.87 13.98 -3.98
CA LEU A 67 6.12 12.59 -4.34
C LEU A 67 6.36 11.72 -3.10
N ALA A 68 7.15 12.22 -2.14
CA ALA A 68 7.47 11.46 -0.94
C ALA A 68 6.22 11.24 -0.07
N ILE A 69 5.43 12.28 0.15
CA ILE A 69 4.21 12.19 0.96
C ILE A 69 3.19 11.28 0.27
N ALA A 70 3.01 11.44 -1.04
CA ALA A 70 2.07 10.61 -1.79
C ALA A 70 2.48 9.13 -1.75
N LEU A 71 3.77 8.84 -1.91
CA LEU A 71 4.26 7.47 -1.83
C LEU A 71 4.04 6.88 -0.43
N PHE A 72 4.34 7.66 0.61
CA PHE A 72 4.16 7.21 1.99
C PHE A 72 2.70 6.82 2.25
N ILE A 73 1.76 7.69 1.90
CA ILE A 73 0.34 7.43 2.10
C ILE A 73 -0.13 6.27 1.22
N ALA A 74 0.35 6.18 -0.03
CA ALA A 74 -0.03 5.09 -0.92
C ALA A 74 0.44 3.73 -0.40
N ILE A 75 1.64 3.64 0.15
CA ILE A 75 2.13 2.40 0.74
C ILE A 75 1.28 2.01 1.95
N LEU A 76 0.94 2.97 2.82
CA LEU A 76 0.09 2.67 3.97
C LEU A 76 -1.31 2.23 3.53
N SER A 77 -1.88 2.84 2.48
CA SER A 77 -3.18 2.41 1.96
C SER A 77 -3.12 1.01 1.37
N SER A 78 -1.99 0.63 0.78
CA SER A 78 -1.84 -0.70 0.18
C SER A 78 -1.79 -1.82 1.22
N VAL A 79 -1.35 -1.53 2.43
CA VAL A 79 -1.44 -2.49 3.54
C VAL A 79 -2.91 -2.81 3.83
N LEU A 80 -3.75 -1.76 3.88
CA LEU A 80 -5.18 -1.93 4.10
C LEU A 80 -5.83 -2.76 2.98
N THR A 81 -5.62 -2.37 1.73
CA THR A 81 -6.23 -3.08 0.60
C THR A 81 -5.72 -4.52 0.50
N GLY A 82 -4.42 -4.72 0.71
CA GLY A 82 -3.81 -6.05 0.61
C GLY A 82 -4.28 -7.02 1.69
N LEU A 83 -4.70 -6.53 2.85
CA LEU A 83 -5.21 -7.38 3.92
C LEU A 83 -6.73 -7.49 3.91
N VAL A 84 -7.43 -6.39 3.61
CA VAL A 84 -8.90 -6.36 3.71
C VAL A 84 -9.56 -7.09 2.55
N ILE A 85 -9.06 -6.94 1.32
CA ILE A 85 -9.71 -7.53 0.15
C ILE A 85 -9.76 -9.06 0.23
N PRO A 86 -8.65 -9.78 0.51
CA PRO A 86 -8.72 -11.23 0.66
C PRO A 86 -9.65 -11.69 1.78
N ILE A 87 -9.70 -10.94 2.88
CA ILE A 87 -10.56 -11.28 4.02
C ILE A 87 -12.03 -11.12 3.65
N ILE A 88 -12.40 -10.03 2.97
CA ILE A 88 -13.76 -9.80 2.50
C ILE A 88 -14.18 -10.91 1.55
N PHE A 89 -13.32 -11.29 0.61
CA PHE A 89 -13.63 -12.34 -0.36
C PHE A 89 -13.80 -13.69 0.32
N GLY A 90 -12.99 -13.98 1.35
CA GLY A 90 -13.16 -15.19 2.14
C GLY A 90 -14.51 -15.24 2.86
N LYS A 91 -14.96 -14.09 3.39
CA LYS A 91 -16.27 -14.01 4.06
C LYS A 91 -17.44 -14.16 3.09
N LEU A 92 -17.27 -13.78 1.84
CA LEU A 92 -18.29 -13.93 0.80
C LEU A 92 -18.27 -15.32 0.17
N SER A 93 -17.51 -16.25 0.72
CA SER A 93 -17.34 -17.61 0.19
C SER A 93 -16.71 -17.63 -1.21
N LEU A 94 -15.99 -16.57 -1.56
CA LEU A 94 -15.20 -16.50 -2.77
C LEU A 94 -13.76 -16.89 -2.47
N ASP A 95 -13.04 -17.37 -3.49
CA ASP A 95 -11.64 -17.72 -3.32
C ASP A 95 -10.80 -16.44 -3.18
N PRO A 96 -10.16 -16.21 -2.01
CA PRO A 96 -9.33 -15.00 -1.83
C PRO A 96 -8.20 -14.89 -2.86
N ALA A 97 -7.61 -16.01 -3.25
CA ALA A 97 -6.49 -16.01 -4.19
C ALA A 97 -6.93 -15.58 -5.60
N ASN A 98 -8.14 -15.95 -6.04
CA ASN A 98 -8.66 -15.56 -7.34
C ASN A 98 -8.98 -14.08 -7.43
N ALA A 99 -9.40 -13.51 -6.31
CA ALA A 99 -9.93 -12.15 -6.27
C ALA A 99 -8.86 -11.10 -5.98
N SER A 100 -7.82 -11.47 -5.23
CA SER A 100 -6.84 -10.51 -4.75
C SER A 100 -5.94 -9.96 -5.86
N GLY A 101 -5.65 -10.75 -6.90
CA GLY A 101 -4.76 -10.33 -7.99
C GLY A 101 -5.30 -9.13 -8.76
N PRO A 102 -6.17 -9.35 -9.78
CA PRO A 102 -6.61 -8.26 -10.65
C PRO A 102 -7.43 -7.19 -9.91
N ILE A 103 -8.34 -7.60 -9.03
CA ILE A 103 -9.23 -6.67 -8.35
C ILE A 103 -8.44 -5.82 -7.35
N GLY A 104 -7.55 -6.46 -6.59
CA GLY A 104 -6.70 -5.73 -5.64
C GLY A 104 -5.81 -4.72 -6.34
N THR A 105 -5.20 -5.10 -7.46
CA THR A 105 -4.34 -4.21 -8.23
C THR A 105 -5.12 -3.02 -8.79
N ILE A 106 -6.31 -3.25 -9.35
CA ILE A 106 -7.14 -2.16 -9.88
C ILE A 106 -7.51 -1.17 -8.78
N ILE A 107 -7.98 -1.67 -7.62
CA ILE A 107 -8.36 -0.81 -6.51
C ILE A 107 -7.16 -0.03 -6.00
N GLN A 108 -6.00 -0.68 -5.86
CA GLN A 108 -4.80 -0.01 -5.37
C GLN A 108 -4.30 1.04 -6.35
N ASP A 109 -4.38 0.78 -7.66
CA ASP A 109 -3.97 1.75 -8.68
C ASP A 109 -4.83 3.01 -8.60
N PHE A 110 -6.17 2.85 -8.50
CA PHE A 110 -7.05 3.98 -8.33
C PHE A 110 -6.75 4.76 -7.05
N LEU A 111 -6.51 4.06 -5.94
CA LEU A 111 -6.17 4.71 -4.68
C LEU A 111 -4.86 5.47 -4.76
N SER A 112 -3.85 4.88 -5.38
CA SER A 112 -2.54 5.53 -5.52
C SER A 112 -2.63 6.81 -6.35
N VAL A 113 -3.35 6.77 -7.46
CA VAL A 113 -3.55 7.93 -8.32
C VAL A 113 -4.36 9.00 -7.59
N PHE A 114 -5.43 8.60 -6.90
CA PHE A 114 -6.26 9.51 -6.12
C PHE A 114 -5.44 10.19 -5.02
N ILE A 115 -4.64 9.43 -4.29
CA ILE A 115 -3.78 9.96 -3.23
C ILE A 115 -2.77 10.94 -3.81
N TYR A 116 -2.13 10.59 -4.91
CA TYR A 116 -1.14 11.47 -5.54
C TYR A 116 -1.76 12.82 -5.93
N PHE A 117 -2.90 12.79 -6.63
CA PHE A 117 -3.53 14.04 -7.06
C PHE A 117 -4.07 14.85 -5.89
N THR A 118 -4.56 14.18 -4.84
CA THR A 118 -5.03 14.87 -3.65
C THR A 118 -3.88 15.58 -2.94
N VAL A 119 -2.76 14.89 -2.73
CA VAL A 119 -1.59 15.47 -2.09
C VAL A 119 -1.04 16.62 -2.94
N ALA A 120 -0.90 16.41 -4.24
CA ALA A 120 -0.39 17.45 -5.15
C ALA A 120 -1.28 18.68 -5.13
N SER A 121 -2.60 18.49 -5.20
CA SER A 121 -3.57 19.58 -5.19
C SER A 121 -3.49 20.39 -3.89
N ARG A 122 -3.33 19.72 -2.76
CA ARG A 122 -3.26 20.39 -1.46
C ARG A 122 -1.95 21.15 -1.25
N LEU A 123 -0.84 20.58 -1.70
CA LEU A 123 0.47 21.17 -1.46
C LEU A 123 0.88 22.20 -2.50
N LEU A 124 0.26 22.19 -3.68
CA LEU A 124 0.53 23.18 -4.72
C LEU A 124 -0.40 24.38 -4.69
N SER A 125 -1.49 24.29 -3.93
CA SER A 125 -2.46 25.40 -3.82
C SER A 125 -2.06 26.43 -2.77
#